data_fdb773265bfd6e7b576ead034748ced1
#
_entry.id   fdb773265bfd6e7b576ead034748ced1
#
_cell.length_a   1.000
_cell.length_b   1.000
_cell.length_c   1.000
_cell.angle_alpha   90.00
_cell.angle_beta   90.00
_cell.angle_gamma   90.00
#
_symmetry.space_group_name_H-M   'P 1'
#
loop_
_entity.id
_entity.type
_entity.pdbx_description
1 polymer ?
#
loop_
_entity_poly.entity_id
_entity_poly.type
_entity_poly.pdbx_seq_one_letter_code
_entity_poly.pdbx_strand_id
1 'polypeptide(L)'
;MPGAARLGDSCAGHGCFPATPVIAGSGDVIINGKPAARKGDAVLLHACPCPNMPHGVHSRAISAGSSTVIINGKLAARIGDAIGCGGSVAAGSGDVIIGDSPYQSPVKSCAENSAKSRAPLLALTPMLLPAMMEWAATAELPVLDEALTVLQRKDRYLARAKLAQQAEIMPGLKDAATRLAFNNDSILRAEAAQYVYPVDEFRRKVRAVLPKPPVGLDLIDLGSIKGLTEEDFFDNKTGFGSALFKSSINGETMLTYRGTNNAVTGVKDWVTNGSQGVGLETAQYNQAMYLAKQVKDVMSKSSPIIVGHSLGGGLASAAVSATKLPGYTFNAAGLHANTVAKGADMATTSSLIKTQAVDGEILTMVQTYGKAAVPGLLSGAGALVGGGVGAAIGGVVGVAALLNGGLPKAAGEMMPLPASGGSPLARHGMDQVIAGIEKEKKEDIGKITSTLKGA
;
A
#
# COMPACT_ATOMS: atom_id res chain seq x y z
N MET A 1 0.91 -46.17 6.45
CA MET A 1 -0.57 -46.27 6.42
C MET A 1 -1.12 -45.05 7.15
N PRO A 2 -2.10 -44.34 6.61
CA PRO A 2 -2.60 -43.09 7.17
C PRO A 2 -3.55 -43.29 8.35
N GLY A 3 -3.54 -42.35 9.28
CA GLY A 3 -4.48 -42.33 10.41
C GLY A 3 -5.90 -42.02 9.97
N ALA A 4 -6.89 -42.56 10.68
CA ALA A 4 -8.30 -42.37 10.42
C ALA A 4 -8.70 -40.87 10.67
N ALA A 5 -9.49 -40.30 9.78
CA ALA A 5 -10.06 -38.95 9.96
C ALA A 5 -11.30 -38.98 10.86
N ARG A 6 -11.53 -37.92 11.61
CA ARG A 6 -12.62 -37.81 12.60
C ARG A 6 -13.29 -36.43 12.55
N LEU A 7 -14.43 -36.32 13.13
CA LEU A 7 -15.09 -35.03 13.39
C LEU A 7 -14.12 -34.06 14.13
N GLY A 8 -13.99 -32.87 13.63
CA GLY A 8 -13.10 -31.84 14.17
C GLY A 8 -11.66 -31.89 13.68
N ASP A 9 -11.25 -32.92 12.95
CA ASP A 9 -9.91 -33.02 12.37
C ASP A 9 -9.76 -31.98 11.23
N SER A 10 -8.59 -31.33 11.14
CA SER A 10 -8.32 -30.28 10.18
C SER A 10 -8.19 -30.82 8.77
N CYS A 11 -8.75 -30.10 7.81
CA CYS A 11 -8.54 -30.29 6.38
C CYS A 11 -7.73 -29.13 5.84
N ALA A 12 -6.69 -29.42 5.06
CA ALA A 12 -5.85 -28.40 4.43
C ALA A 12 -6.66 -27.44 3.56
N GLY A 13 -6.23 -26.20 3.52
CA GLY A 13 -6.71 -25.23 2.56
C GLY A 13 -6.17 -25.51 1.15
N HIS A 14 -6.54 -24.66 0.21
CA HIS A 14 -6.00 -24.68 -1.15
C HIS A 14 -5.92 -23.26 -1.70
N GLY A 15 -4.85 -22.90 -2.37
CA GLY A 15 -4.63 -21.54 -2.84
C GLY A 15 -4.71 -20.53 -1.70
N CYS A 16 -5.66 -19.57 -1.79
CA CYS A 16 -5.90 -18.55 -0.76
C CYS A 16 -6.92 -18.96 0.32
N PHE A 17 -7.57 -20.12 0.18
CA PHE A 17 -8.58 -20.59 1.13
C PHE A 17 -7.93 -21.27 2.34
N PRO A 18 -8.25 -20.85 3.58
CA PRO A 18 -7.64 -21.40 4.79
C PRO A 18 -8.08 -22.83 5.08
N ALA A 19 -7.32 -23.51 5.94
CA ALA A 19 -7.71 -24.79 6.50
C ALA A 19 -8.98 -24.67 7.37
N THR A 20 -9.87 -25.68 7.29
CA THR A 20 -11.09 -25.75 8.12
C THR A 20 -11.37 -27.20 8.56
N PRO A 21 -12.09 -27.39 9.70
CA PRO A 21 -12.30 -28.73 10.24
C PRO A 21 -13.42 -29.52 9.55
N VAL A 22 -13.37 -30.84 9.68
CA VAL A 22 -14.48 -31.77 9.41
C VAL A 22 -15.63 -31.47 10.39
N ILE A 23 -16.85 -31.28 9.89
CA ILE A 23 -18.05 -30.95 10.68
C ILE A 23 -19.15 -32.02 10.66
N ALA A 24 -18.92 -33.16 10.01
CA ALA A 24 -19.82 -34.28 9.98
C ALA A 24 -19.03 -35.61 10.16
N GLY A 25 -19.72 -36.66 10.64
CA GLY A 25 -19.11 -37.95 10.87
C GLY A 25 -20.16 -39.04 11.12
N SER A 26 -19.69 -40.24 11.42
CA SER A 26 -20.52 -41.40 11.77
C SER A 26 -21.32 -41.14 13.05
N GLY A 27 -22.55 -41.58 13.09
CA GLY A 27 -23.37 -41.53 14.30
C GLY A 27 -23.05 -42.61 15.33
N ASP A 28 -22.37 -43.67 14.95
CA ASP A 28 -22.19 -44.88 15.76
C ASP A 28 -20.75 -45.42 15.79
N VAL A 29 -19.90 -45.00 14.85
CA VAL A 29 -18.47 -45.37 14.84
C VAL A 29 -17.63 -44.25 15.41
N ILE A 30 -17.02 -44.50 16.57
CA ILE A 30 -16.23 -43.56 17.33
C ILE A 30 -14.76 -43.92 17.31
N ILE A 31 -13.88 -43.00 16.99
CA ILE A 31 -12.42 -43.15 16.97
C ILE A 31 -11.81 -42.13 17.93
N ASN A 32 -11.14 -42.58 18.99
CA ASN A 32 -10.55 -41.73 20.05
C ASN A 32 -11.56 -40.68 20.60
N GLY A 33 -12.80 -41.13 20.86
CA GLY A 33 -13.86 -40.28 21.42
C GLY A 33 -14.51 -39.31 20.43
N LYS A 34 -14.21 -39.42 19.12
CA LYS A 34 -14.79 -38.58 18.07
C LYS A 34 -15.46 -39.39 16.99
N PRO A 35 -16.57 -38.96 16.39
CA PRO A 35 -17.18 -39.58 15.24
C PRO A 35 -16.19 -39.80 14.10
N ALA A 36 -16.15 -40.99 13.52
CA ALA A 36 -15.32 -41.31 12.36
C ALA A 36 -15.81 -40.53 11.13
N ALA A 37 -14.89 -39.91 10.39
CA ALA A 37 -15.21 -39.23 9.15
C ALA A 37 -15.21 -40.18 7.93
N ARG A 38 -16.03 -39.85 6.94
CA ARG A 38 -16.28 -40.72 5.77
C ARG A 38 -16.31 -39.87 4.49
N LYS A 39 -16.15 -40.49 3.36
CA LYS A 39 -16.39 -39.87 2.05
C LYS A 39 -17.81 -39.28 2.00
N GLY A 40 -17.92 -38.02 1.60
CA GLY A 40 -19.17 -37.26 1.55
C GLY A 40 -19.48 -36.47 2.82
N ASP A 41 -18.78 -36.71 3.93
CA ASP A 41 -18.98 -35.93 5.15
C ASP A 41 -18.49 -34.52 4.97
N ALA A 42 -19.26 -33.55 5.51
CA ALA A 42 -19.04 -32.14 5.31
C ALA A 42 -17.80 -31.64 6.06
N VAL A 43 -17.11 -30.70 5.44
CA VAL A 43 -16.04 -29.90 6.02
C VAL A 43 -16.53 -28.45 6.11
N LEU A 44 -16.16 -27.72 7.14
CA LEU A 44 -16.59 -26.36 7.34
C LEU A 44 -16.26 -25.51 6.10
N LEU A 45 -17.21 -24.71 5.69
CA LEU A 45 -17.08 -23.74 4.60
C LEU A 45 -15.84 -22.87 4.82
N HIS A 46 -15.17 -22.49 3.75
CA HIS A 46 -14.10 -21.50 3.83
C HIS A 46 -14.25 -20.40 2.76
N ALA A 47 -13.71 -19.23 3.08
CA ALA A 47 -13.65 -18.08 2.18
C ALA A 47 -12.19 -17.70 1.96
N CYS A 48 -11.87 -17.20 0.77
CA CYS A 48 -10.55 -16.65 0.51
C CYS A 48 -10.43 -15.25 1.12
N PRO A 49 -9.42 -14.98 1.97
CA PRO A 49 -9.18 -13.65 2.52
C PRO A 49 -8.43 -12.72 1.56
N CYS A 50 -8.21 -13.11 0.30
CA CYS A 50 -7.44 -12.32 -0.66
C CYS A 50 -8.18 -11.04 -1.07
N PRO A 51 -7.61 -9.83 -0.86
CA PRO A 51 -8.29 -8.57 -1.14
C PRO A 51 -8.46 -8.29 -2.64
N ASN A 52 -7.62 -8.86 -3.50
CA ASN A 52 -7.54 -8.52 -4.92
C ASN A 52 -8.29 -9.46 -5.86
N MET A 53 -8.82 -10.57 -5.35
CA MET A 53 -9.61 -11.53 -6.13
C MET A 53 -10.72 -12.09 -5.23
N PRO A 54 -11.97 -11.62 -5.34
CA PRO A 54 -13.07 -12.13 -4.52
C PRO A 54 -13.39 -13.56 -4.93
N HIS A 55 -12.92 -14.50 -4.13
CA HIS A 55 -13.32 -15.90 -4.23
C HIS A 55 -14.45 -16.14 -3.24
N GLY A 56 -15.59 -16.58 -3.74
CA GLY A 56 -16.77 -16.85 -2.91
C GLY A 56 -16.53 -17.92 -1.84
N VAL A 57 -17.39 -17.92 -0.84
CA VAL A 57 -17.53 -19.05 0.09
C VAL A 57 -18.01 -20.26 -0.70
N HIS A 58 -17.37 -21.41 -0.55
CA HIS A 58 -17.85 -22.62 -1.18
C HIS A 58 -17.92 -23.79 -0.19
N SER A 59 -18.82 -24.74 -0.50
CA SER A 59 -19.00 -25.95 0.28
C SER A 59 -17.83 -26.89 0.10
N ARG A 60 -17.50 -27.60 1.16
CA ARG A 60 -16.43 -28.59 1.20
C ARG A 60 -16.97 -29.91 1.70
N ALA A 61 -16.53 -30.99 1.09
CA ALA A 61 -16.80 -32.35 1.56
C ALA A 61 -15.61 -33.25 1.25
N ILE A 62 -15.42 -34.27 2.04
CA ILE A 62 -14.40 -35.30 1.80
C ILE A 62 -14.79 -36.06 0.51
N SER A 63 -13.92 -36.05 -0.50
CA SER A 63 -14.21 -36.63 -1.81
C SER A 63 -13.57 -37.98 -2.05
N ALA A 64 -12.63 -38.37 -1.21
CA ALA A 64 -11.95 -39.67 -1.27
C ALA A 64 -12.05 -40.43 0.08
N GLY A 65 -11.77 -41.70 0.08
CA GLY A 65 -11.75 -42.55 1.27
C GLY A 65 -11.13 -43.90 0.94
N SER A 66 -10.91 -44.74 1.96
CA SER A 66 -10.34 -46.10 1.82
C SER A 66 -11.17 -46.97 0.90
N SER A 67 -10.51 -47.68 -0.01
CA SER A 67 -11.18 -48.66 -0.87
C SER A 67 -11.55 -49.94 -0.14
N THR A 68 -10.96 -50.14 1.05
CA THR A 68 -11.08 -51.41 1.80
C THR A 68 -11.86 -51.29 3.11
N VAL A 69 -12.04 -50.09 3.65
CA VAL A 69 -12.75 -49.84 4.90
C VAL A 69 -13.99 -49.00 4.68
N ILE A 70 -15.15 -49.53 5.07
CA ILE A 70 -16.47 -48.91 4.91
C ILE A 70 -17.08 -48.65 6.29
N ILE A 71 -17.59 -47.46 6.52
CA ILE A 71 -18.30 -47.06 7.72
C ILE A 71 -19.69 -46.54 7.33
N ASN A 72 -20.74 -47.18 7.79
CA ASN A 72 -22.14 -46.88 7.47
C ASN A 72 -22.39 -46.75 5.95
N GLY A 73 -21.84 -47.68 5.16
CA GLY A 73 -21.99 -47.72 3.70
C GLY A 73 -21.16 -46.66 2.94
N LYS A 74 -20.30 -45.93 3.60
CA LYS A 74 -19.40 -44.95 3.00
C LYS A 74 -17.95 -45.31 3.24
N LEU A 75 -17.06 -44.93 2.31
CA LEU A 75 -15.62 -45.16 2.45
C LEU A 75 -15.09 -44.37 3.64
N ALA A 76 -14.33 -45.00 4.52
CA ALA A 76 -13.70 -44.35 5.67
C ALA A 76 -12.65 -43.33 5.21
N ALA A 77 -12.69 -42.15 5.79
CA ALA A 77 -11.74 -41.06 5.47
C ALA A 77 -10.45 -41.17 6.30
N ARG A 78 -9.34 -40.71 5.72
CA ARG A 78 -7.98 -40.80 6.28
C ARG A 78 -7.20 -39.53 6.08
N ILE A 79 -6.14 -39.35 6.83
CA ILE A 79 -5.12 -38.34 6.55
C ILE A 79 -4.64 -38.50 5.11
N GLY A 80 -4.63 -37.40 4.34
CA GLY A 80 -4.24 -37.36 2.94
C GLY A 80 -5.38 -37.54 1.94
N ASP A 81 -6.58 -37.98 2.35
CA ASP A 81 -7.72 -38.10 1.44
C ASP A 81 -8.19 -36.74 0.94
N ALA A 82 -8.54 -36.69 -0.35
CA ALA A 82 -8.87 -35.44 -1.04
C ALA A 82 -10.19 -34.81 -0.56
N ILE A 83 -10.23 -33.48 -0.59
CA ILE A 83 -11.43 -32.67 -0.44
C ILE A 83 -11.92 -32.21 -1.83
N GLY A 84 -13.22 -32.19 -2.04
CA GLY A 84 -13.82 -31.95 -3.36
C GLY A 84 -13.49 -30.64 -4.03
N CYS A 85 -13.24 -29.59 -3.24
CA CYS A 85 -12.82 -28.28 -3.74
C CYS A 85 -11.29 -28.11 -3.88
N GLY A 86 -10.50 -29.08 -3.43
CA GLY A 86 -9.04 -29.05 -3.32
C GLY A 86 -8.56 -29.15 -1.88
N GLY A 87 -7.27 -29.45 -1.72
CA GLY A 87 -6.69 -29.79 -0.43
C GLY A 87 -6.96 -31.23 -0.02
N SER A 88 -6.59 -31.57 1.20
CA SER A 88 -6.72 -32.93 1.75
C SER A 88 -6.99 -32.89 3.25
N VAL A 89 -7.41 -34.03 3.82
CA VAL A 89 -7.47 -34.23 5.26
C VAL A 89 -6.06 -34.13 5.83
N ALA A 90 -5.82 -33.18 6.72
CA ALA A 90 -4.49 -32.85 7.24
C ALA A 90 -4.22 -33.42 8.64
N ALA A 91 -5.27 -33.76 9.39
CA ALA A 91 -5.16 -34.37 10.72
C ALA A 91 -6.04 -35.60 10.87
N GLY A 92 -5.72 -36.48 11.80
CA GLY A 92 -6.44 -37.70 12.07
C GLY A 92 -5.95 -38.40 13.34
N SER A 93 -6.41 -39.64 13.53
CA SER A 93 -5.99 -40.51 14.63
C SER A 93 -4.49 -40.83 14.54
N GLY A 94 -3.82 -40.85 15.70
CA GLY A 94 -2.43 -41.25 15.79
C GLY A 94 -2.24 -42.79 15.96
N ASP A 95 -3.30 -43.49 16.35
CA ASP A 95 -3.26 -44.90 16.73
C ASP A 95 -4.26 -45.77 15.94
N VAL A 96 -5.31 -45.20 15.37
CA VAL A 96 -6.23 -45.94 14.47
C VAL A 96 -5.82 -45.68 13.01
N ILE A 97 -5.28 -46.72 12.41
CA ILE A 97 -4.72 -46.69 11.06
C ILE A 97 -5.66 -47.39 10.08
N ILE A 98 -5.93 -46.75 8.95
CA ILE A 98 -6.72 -47.30 7.85
C ILE A 98 -5.79 -47.60 6.67
N GLY A 99 -5.82 -48.82 6.15
CA GLY A 99 -4.93 -49.31 5.07
C GLY A 99 -5.13 -48.58 3.74
N ASP A 100 -4.35 -48.97 2.73
CA ASP A 100 -4.21 -48.41 1.40
C ASP A 100 -3.69 -46.97 1.35
N SER A 101 -3.32 -46.45 0.17
CA SER A 101 -2.79 -45.09 0.00
C SER A 101 -3.91 -44.08 -0.22
N PRO A 102 -3.85 -42.90 0.41
CA PRO A 102 -4.83 -41.86 0.16
C PRO A 102 -4.72 -41.29 -1.27
N TYR A 103 -5.87 -40.96 -1.87
CA TYR A 103 -5.90 -40.24 -3.12
C TYR A 103 -5.66 -38.74 -2.84
N GLN A 104 -4.62 -38.18 -3.44
CA GLN A 104 -4.33 -36.77 -3.40
C GLN A 104 -4.90 -36.06 -4.66
N SER A 105 -5.62 -35.01 -4.45
CA SER A 105 -6.10 -34.16 -5.56
C SER A 105 -4.95 -33.34 -6.14
N PRO A 106 -4.86 -33.19 -7.46
CA PRO A 106 -3.90 -32.24 -8.06
C PRO A 106 -4.05 -30.83 -7.49
N VAL A 107 -2.94 -30.12 -7.34
CA VAL A 107 -2.96 -28.71 -6.93
C VAL A 107 -3.71 -27.91 -7.99
N LYS A 108 -4.78 -27.22 -7.59
CA LYS A 108 -5.60 -26.39 -8.47
C LYS A 108 -5.49 -24.92 -8.06
N SER A 109 -5.58 -24.02 -9.04
CA SER A 109 -5.63 -22.59 -8.76
C SER A 109 -6.94 -22.19 -8.06
N CYS A 110 -6.92 -21.12 -7.26
CA CYS A 110 -8.11 -20.57 -6.62
C CYS A 110 -9.22 -20.25 -7.64
N ALA A 111 -8.85 -19.63 -8.76
CA ALA A 111 -9.78 -19.26 -9.82
C ALA A 111 -10.49 -20.46 -10.44
N GLU A 112 -9.76 -21.55 -10.73
CA GLU A 112 -10.34 -22.77 -11.28
C GLU A 112 -11.27 -23.48 -10.31
N ASN A 113 -10.93 -23.46 -9.02
CA ASN A 113 -11.77 -24.08 -8.00
C ASN A 113 -13.06 -23.29 -7.77
N SER A 114 -12.99 -21.96 -7.78
CA SER A 114 -14.15 -21.09 -7.68
C SER A 114 -15.10 -21.27 -8.88
N ALA A 115 -14.56 -21.32 -10.09
CA ALA A 115 -15.34 -21.56 -11.30
C ALA A 115 -15.99 -22.96 -11.32
N LYS A 116 -15.26 -24.00 -10.92
CA LYS A 116 -15.78 -25.39 -10.89
C LYS A 116 -16.85 -25.62 -9.83
N SER A 117 -16.73 -24.97 -8.68
CA SER A 117 -17.71 -25.09 -7.60
C SER A 117 -18.95 -24.22 -7.83
N ARG A 118 -19.02 -23.44 -8.92
CA ARG A 118 -20.06 -22.46 -9.17
C ARG A 118 -20.36 -21.58 -7.95
N ALA A 119 -19.30 -21.33 -7.16
CA ALA A 119 -19.43 -20.49 -6.00
C ALA A 119 -19.79 -19.08 -6.45
N PRO A 120 -20.89 -18.47 -5.98
CA PRO A 120 -21.17 -17.10 -6.29
C PRO A 120 -20.00 -16.25 -5.80
N LEU A 121 -19.58 -15.28 -6.61
CA LEU A 121 -18.76 -14.18 -6.12
C LEU A 121 -19.45 -13.64 -4.86
N LEU A 122 -18.74 -13.57 -3.75
CA LEU A 122 -19.32 -13.22 -2.48
C LEU A 122 -20.06 -11.89 -2.55
N ALA A 123 -21.38 -11.97 -2.55
CA ALA A 123 -22.12 -10.97 -1.81
C ALA A 123 -21.77 -11.22 -0.34
N LEU A 124 -21.05 -10.32 0.32
CA LEU A 124 -20.82 -10.41 1.76
C LEU A 124 -22.18 -10.57 2.42
N THR A 125 -22.30 -11.59 3.24
CA THR A 125 -23.54 -11.76 4.00
C THR A 125 -23.76 -10.52 4.84
N PRO A 126 -24.98 -10.00 4.93
CA PRO A 126 -25.30 -8.79 5.72
C PRO A 126 -24.82 -8.81 7.17
N MET A 127 -24.51 -10.00 7.71
CA MET A 127 -24.07 -10.16 9.09
C MET A 127 -22.63 -9.75 9.41
N LEU A 128 -21.73 -9.76 8.42
CA LEU A 128 -20.33 -9.29 8.63
C LEU A 128 -20.18 -7.79 8.34
N LEU A 129 -21.11 -7.23 7.62
CA LEU A 129 -21.11 -5.84 7.21
C LEU A 129 -21.11 -4.86 8.41
N PRO A 130 -21.97 -4.98 9.43
CA PRO A 130 -22.03 -4.04 10.55
C PRO A 130 -20.72 -3.96 11.34
N ALA A 131 -20.13 -5.10 11.70
CA ALA A 131 -18.87 -5.12 12.45
C ALA A 131 -17.68 -4.57 11.62
N MET A 132 -17.65 -4.85 10.33
CA MET A 132 -16.62 -4.30 9.43
C MET A 132 -16.83 -2.81 9.16
N MET A 133 -18.08 -2.36 9.11
CA MET A 133 -18.43 -0.95 8.95
C MET A 133 -18.11 -0.15 10.20
N GLU A 134 -18.37 -0.69 11.39
CA GLU A 134 -17.99 -0.09 12.66
C GLU A 134 -16.47 0.03 12.77
N TRP A 135 -15.73 -1.01 12.40
CA TRP A 135 -14.27 -1.00 12.33
C TRP A 135 -13.72 0.03 11.32
N ALA A 136 -14.30 0.11 10.14
CA ALA A 136 -13.90 1.08 9.13
C ALA A 136 -14.25 2.52 9.55
N ALA A 137 -15.39 2.72 10.21
CA ALA A 137 -15.85 4.03 10.68
C ALA A 137 -15.06 4.55 11.91
N THR A 138 -14.49 3.66 12.72
CA THR A 138 -13.61 4.00 13.86
C THR A 138 -12.18 4.35 13.44
N ALA A 139 -11.96 4.55 12.15
CA ALA A 139 -10.69 5.04 11.64
C ALA A 139 -10.43 6.45 12.14
N GLU A 140 -9.79 6.54 13.27
CA GLU A 140 -9.32 7.81 13.81
C GLU A 140 -8.18 8.39 12.96
N LEU A 141 -8.15 9.71 12.93
CA LEU A 141 -7.00 10.47 12.47
C LEU A 141 -5.86 10.21 13.43
N PRO A 142 -4.91 9.42 13.15
CA PRO A 142 -3.58 9.82 13.46
C PRO A 142 -2.53 9.24 12.53
N VAL A 143 -1.64 10.11 12.25
CA VAL A 143 -0.36 9.86 11.62
C VAL A 143 0.43 8.78 12.32
N LEU A 144 0.29 8.71 13.62
CA LEU A 144 0.99 7.80 14.52
C LEU A 144 -0.03 7.14 15.43
N ASP A 145 -0.61 6.05 14.99
CA ASP A 145 -1.46 5.25 15.85
C ASP A 145 -0.58 4.32 16.71
N GLU A 146 0.11 4.93 17.67
CA GLU A 146 1.00 4.22 18.58
C GLU A 146 0.26 3.19 19.46
N ALA A 147 -1.05 3.31 19.57
CA ALA A 147 -1.91 2.40 20.31
C ALA A 147 -2.23 1.12 19.53
N LEU A 148 -2.09 1.10 18.20
CA LEU A 148 -2.35 -0.08 17.39
C LEU A 148 -1.12 -0.95 17.23
N THR A 149 -1.34 -2.26 17.23
CA THR A 149 -0.37 -3.23 16.72
C THR A 149 -0.40 -3.25 15.19
N VAL A 150 0.66 -3.77 14.57
CA VAL A 150 0.72 -3.97 13.11
C VAL A 150 -0.46 -4.80 12.62
N LEU A 151 -0.83 -5.84 13.37
CA LEU A 151 -1.95 -6.72 13.02
C LEU A 151 -3.29 -5.95 13.02
N GLN A 152 -3.58 -5.21 14.09
CA GLN A 152 -4.80 -4.41 14.19
C GLN A 152 -4.89 -3.36 13.08
N ARG A 153 -3.78 -2.70 12.75
CA ARG A 153 -3.74 -1.74 11.65
C ARG A 153 -3.97 -2.41 10.29
N LYS A 154 -3.38 -3.59 10.09
CA LYS A 154 -3.60 -4.38 8.88
C LYS A 154 -5.04 -4.83 8.73
N ASP A 155 -5.67 -5.28 9.81
CA ASP A 155 -7.09 -5.66 9.81
C ASP A 155 -7.99 -4.47 9.45
N ARG A 156 -7.69 -3.29 10.00
CA ARG A 156 -8.40 -2.05 9.67
C ARG A 156 -8.20 -1.64 8.20
N TYR A 157 -6.99 -1.74 7.68
CA TYR A 157 -6.68 -1.52 6.27
C TYR A 157 -7.49 -2.47 5.36
N LEU A 158 -7.52 -3.76 5.69
CA LEU A 158 -8.27 -4.77 4.93
C LEU A 158 -9.79 -4.54 5.01
N ALA A 159 -10.32 -4.12 6.16
CA ALA A 159 -11.72 -3.79 6.32
C ALA A 159 -12.14 -2.62 5.41
N ARG A 160 -11.33 -1.56 5.33
CA ARG A 160 -11.54 -0.41 4.44
C ARG A 160 -11.46 -0.82 2.97
N ALA A 161 -10.48 -1.64 2.59
CA ALA A 161 -10.35 -2.14 1.22
C ALA A 161 -11.57 -2.95 0.78
N LYS A 162 -12.11 -3.80 1.66
CA LYS A 162 -13.34 -4.54 1.41
C LYS A 162 -14.57 -3.64 1.30
N LEU A 163 -14.68 -2.64 2.17
CA LEU A 163 -15.78 -1.66 2.11
C LEU A 163 -15.77 -0.91 0.77
N ALA A 164 -14.61 -0.45 0.32
CA ALA A 164 -14.45 0.21 -0.97
C ALA A 164 -14.85 -0.72 -2.13
N GLN A 165 -14.36 -1.96 -2.13
CA GLN A 165 -14.69 -2.95 -3.15
C GLN A 165 -16.20 -3.22 -3.25
N GLN A 166 -16.92 -3.28 -2.13
CA GLN A 166 -18.37 -3.48 -2.12
C GLN A 166 -19.12 -2.27 -2.64
N ALA A 167 -18.67 -1.07 -2.27
CA ALA A 167 -19.30 0.17 -2.68
C ALA A 167 -19.08 0.47 -4.18
N GLU A 168 -18.02 -0.06 -4.81
CA GLU A 168 -17.68 0.19 -6.21
C GLU A 168 -18.79 -0.23 -7.19
N ILE A 169 -19.51 -1.32 -6.88
CA ILE A 169 -20.60 -1.84 -7.69
C ILE A 169 -21.95 -1.23 -7.37
N MET A 170 -22.02 -0.34 -6.38
CA MET A 170 -23.29 0.28 -5.94
C MET A 170 -23.55 1.59 -6.67
N PRO A 171 -24.78 1.83 -7.13
CA PRO A 171 -25.16 3.09 -7.77
C PRO A 171 -24.85 4.30 -6.87
N GLY A 172 -24.17 5.30 -7.41
CA GLY A 172 -23.84 6.55 -6.71
C GLY A 172 -22.69 6.50 -5.68
N LEU A 173 -22.08 5.32 -5.46
CA LEU A 173 -20.96 5.14 -4.53
C LEU A 173 -19.61 4.93 -5.19
N LYS A 174 -19.56 4.74 -6.51
CA LYS A 174 -18.32 4.41 -7.24
C LYS A 174 -17.18 5.39 -6.97
N ASP A 175 -17.44 6.70 -7.00
CA ASP A 175 -16.39 7.71 -6.79
C ASP A 175 -15.86 7.68 -5.35
N ALA A 176 -16.74 7.56 -4.36
CA ALA A 176 -16.35 7.42 -2.95
C ALA A 176 -15.56 6.12 -2.72
N ALA A 177 -15.97 5.03 -3.34
CA ALA A 177 -15.29 3.74 -3.27
C ALA A 177 -13.88 3.80 -3.88
N THR A 178 -13.75 4.37 -5.08
CA THR A 178 -12.47 4.53 -5.78
C THR A 178 -11.52 5.42 -4.98
N ARG A 179 -12.02 6.55 -4.44
CA ARG A 179 -11.21 7.47 -3.63
C ARG A 179 -10.81 6.82 -2.29
N LEU A 180 -11.72 6.11 -1.62
CA LEU A 180 -11.40 5.38 -0.38
C LEU A 180 -10.33 4.32 -0.62
N ALA A 181 -10.43 3.53 -1.70
CA ALA A 181 -9.43 2.52 -2.05
C ALA A 181 -8.06 3.16 -2.29
N PHE A 182 -8.01 4.25 -3.05
CA PHE A 182 -6.78 4.99 -3.32
C PHE A 182 -6.17 5.58 -2.04
N ASN A 183 -6.97 6.26 -1.24
CA ASN A 183 -6.52 6.92 -0.01
C ASN A 183 -6.12 5.94 1.10
N ASN A 184 -6.66 4.73 1.08
CA ASN A 184 -6.27 3.66 2.01
C ASN A 184 -4.81 3.21 1.79
N ASP A 185 -4.32 3.23 0.56
CA ASP A 185 -2.89 3.02 0.24
C ASP A 185 -2.09 4.32 0.41
N SER A 186 -2.66 5.44 -0.02
CA SER A 186 -1.95 6.72 -0.06
C SER A 186 -1.49 7.19 1.32
N ILE A 187 -2.24 6.88 2.39
CA ILE A 187 -1.83 7.21 3.75
C ILE A 187 -0.51 6.54 4.14
N LEU A 188 -0.28 5.29 3.74
CA LEU A 188 0.96 4.55 4.01
C LEU A 188 2.15 5.16 3.27
N ARG A 189 1.91 5.61 2.05
CA ARG A 189 2.91 6.31 1.21
C ARG A 189 3.21 7.70 1.76
N ALA A 190 2.21 8.42 2.24
CA ALA A 190 2.37 9.73 2.87
C ALA A 190 3.16 9.65 4.17
N GLU A 191 2.94 8.64 4.98
CA GLU A 191 3.73 8.37 6.18
C GLU A 191 5.22 8.10 5.85
N ALA A 192 5.49 7.34 4.78
CA ALA A 192 6.86 7.14 4.31
C ALA A 192 7.49 8.47 3.85
N ALA A 193 6.72 9.31 3.11
CA ALA A 193 7.14 10.63 2.68
C ALA A 193 7.40 11.60 3.84
N GLN A 194 6.73 11.42 4.97
CA GLN A 194 7.01 12.16 6.20
C GLN A 194 8.21 11.59 6.94
N TYR A 195 8.28 10.28 7.08
CA TYR A 195 9.32 9.63 7.91
C TYR A 195 10.71 9.66 7.26
N VAL A 196 10.84 9.87 5.95
CA VAL A 196 12.14 10.03 5.29
C VAL A 196 12.95 11.22 5.83
N TYR A 197 12.29 12.27 6.34
CA TYR A 197 12.96 13.45 6.91
C TYR A 197 13.77 13.12 8.17
N PRO A 198 13.19 12.56 9.24
CA PRO A 198 13.98 12.16 10.42
C PRO A 198 15.00 11.06 10.12
N VAL A 199 14.78 10.21 9.10
CA VAL A 199 15.80 9.22 8.67
C VAL A 199 17.01 9.94 8.07
N ASP A 200 16.81 10.92 7.20
CA ASP A 200 17.89 11.72 6.60
C ASP A 200 18.64 12.54 7.66
N GLU A 201 17.92 13.17 8.60
CA GLU A 201 18.51 13.90 9.74
C GLU A 201 19.38 13.00 10.62
N PHE A 202 18.91 11.79 10.89
CA PHE A 202 19.65 10.80 11.69
C PHE A 202 20.94 10.34 10.98
N ARG A 203 20.87 10.01 9.70
CA ARG A 203 22.03 9.61 8.89
C ARG A 203 23.09 10.72 8.81
N ARG A 204 22.64 11.98 8.74
CA ARG A 204 23.55 13.16 8.73
C ARG A 204 24.02 13.56 10.12
N LYS A 205 23.67 12.84 11.17
CA LYS A 205 24.03 13.13 12.57
C LYS A 205 23.50 14.49 13.06
N VAL A 206 22.47 15.03 12.44
CA VAL A 206 21.73 16.22 12.87
C VAL A 206 20.76 15.85 14.00
N ARG A 207 20.21 14.64 13.92
CA ARG A 207 19.35 14.06 14.94
C ARG A 207 20.08 12.92 15.66
N ALA A 208 20.11 12.96 16.99
CA ALA A 208 20.81 11.96 17.80
C ALA A 208 20.10 10.60 17.85
N VAL A 209 18.76 10.60 17.80
CA VAL A 209 17.93 9.39 17.91
C VAL A 209 16.90 9.36 16.79
N LEU A 210 16.82 8.24 16.09
CA LEU A 210 15.77 8.03 15.10
C LEU A 210 14.43 7.84 15.82
N PRO A 211 13.39 8.63 15.52
CA PRO A 211 12.06 8.45 16.08
C PRO A 211 11.48 7.08 15.68
N LYS A 212 10.56 6.56 16.49
CA LYS A 212 9.82 5.36 16.15
C LYS A 212 9.07 5.57 14.82
N PRO A 213 9.18 4.62 13.87
CA PRO A 213 8.44 4.73 12.62
C PRO A 213 6.93 4.58 12.83
N PRO A 214 6.12 5.07 11.88
CA PRO A 214 4.70 4.74 11.83
C PRO A 214 4.46 3.24 11.90
N VAL A 215 3.37 2.82 12.55
CA VAL A 215 3.07 1.40 12.75
C VAL A 215 2.97 0.67 11.41
N GLY A 216 3.79 -0.36 11.23
CA GLY A 216 3.85 -1.16 10.01
C GLY A 216 4.67 -0.53 8.87
N LEU A 217 5.41 0.55 9.13
CA LEU A 217 6.42 1.08 8.21
C LEU A 217 7.81 0.66 8.71
N ASP A 218 8.51 -0.11 7.92
CA ASP A 218 9.84 -0.63 8.25
C ASP A 218 10.89 0.05 7.36
N LEU A 219 11.92 0.65 7.96
CA LEU A 219 13.11 1.09 7.24
C LEU A 219 13.91 -0.15 6.82
N ILE A 220 14.15 -0.31 5.52
CA ILE A 220 14.89 -1.47 5.02
C ILE A 220 16.37 -1.32 5.37
N ASP A 221 16.94 -2.37 5.97
CA ASP A 221 18.37 -2.48 6.20
C ASP A 221 19.10 -2.69 4.88
N LEU A 222 19.84 -1.67 4.45
CA LEU A 222 20.58 -1.67 3.19
C LEU A 222 21.76 -2.65 3.20
N GLY A 223 22.32 -2.97 4.36
CA GLY A 223 23.35 -3.99 4.50
C GLY A 223 22.90 -5.39 4.09
N SER A 224 21.59 -5.63 4.07
CA SER A 224 20.98 -6.87 3.59
C SER A 224 20.81 -6.94 2.07
N ILE A 225 21.02 -5.83 1.35
CA ILE A 225 20.77 -5.73 -0.10
C ILE A 225 22.11 -5.59 -0.85
N LYS A 226 22.52 -6.65 -1.53
CA LYS A 226 23.74 -6.62 -2.34
C LYS A 226 23.63 -5.58 -3.47
N GLY A 227 24.58 -4.64 -3.52
CA GLY A 227 24.66 -3.63 -4.57
C GLY A 227 24.06 -2.28 -4.22
N LEU A 228 23.58 -2.10 -3.00
CA LEU A 228 23.17 -0.80 -2.44
C LEU A 228 23.94 -0.54 -1.15
N THR A 229 24.34 0.71 -0.94
CA THR A 229 25.01 1.17 0.28
C THR A 229 24.26 2.34 0.89
N GLU A 230 24.56 2.70 2.12
CA GLU A 230 23.92 3.84 2.78
C GLU A 230 24.26 5.16 2.07
N GLU A 231 25.45 5.27 1.53
CA GLU A 231 25.96 6.45 0.79
C GLU A 231 25.19 6.70 -0.52
N ASP A 232 24.56 5.69 -1.10
CA ASP A 232 23.70 5.86 -2.28
C ASP A 232 22.42 6.65 -1.97
N PHE A 233 21.99 6.67 -0.69
CA PHE A 233 20.72 7.25 -0.26
C PHE A 233 20.82 8.68 0.26
N PHE A 234 22.01 9.21 0.51
CA PHE A 234 22.17 10.62 0.86
C PHE A 234 23.53 11.16 0.43
N ASP A 235 23.59 12.46 0.20
CA ASP A 235 24.83 13.17 -0.14
C ASP A 235 24.87 14.53 0.55
N ASN A 236 25.91 14.75 1.36
CA ASN A 236 26.12 16.00 2.09
C ASN A 236 26.53 17.16 1.18
N LYS A 237 27.10 16.89 -0.01
CA LYS A 237 27.54 17.93 -0.95
C LYS A 237 26.37 18.53 -1.72
N THR A 238 25.50 17.66 -2.22
CA THR A 238 24.33 18.07 -3.01
C THR A 238 23.11 18.36 -2.17
N GLY A 239 23.02 17.80 -0.97
CA GLY A 239 21.83 17.81 -0.13
C GLY A 239 20.83 16.68 -0.45
N PHE A 240 21.12 15.81 -1.42
CA PHE A 240 20.28 14.66 -1.76
C PHE A 240 19.97 13.79 -0.54
N GLY A 241 18.71 13.37 -0.37
CA GLY A 241 18.28 12.50 0.71
C GLY A 241 17.11 11.62 0.30
N SER A 242 17.19 10.34 0.66
CA SER A 242 16.17 9.33 0.35
C SER A 242 16.21 8.17 1.35
N ALA A 243 15.22 7.31 1.32
CA ALA A 243 15.19 6.07 2.09
C ALA A 243 14.37 5.00 1.38
N LEU A 244 14.62 3.74 1.73
CA LEU A 244 13.89 2.60 1.24
C LEU A 244 13.06 2.01 2.37
N PHE A 245 11.75 1.95 2.19
CA PHE A 245 10.81 1.45 3.18
C PHE A 245 10.05 0.23 2.69
N LYS A 246 9.60 -0.58 3.65
CA LYS A 246 8.66 -1.68 3.45
C LYS A 246 7.42 -1.43 4.30
N SER A 247 6.25 -1.51 3.71
CA SER A 247 5.00 -1.53 4.48
C SER A 247 4.60 -2.96 4.82
N SER A 248 4.52 -3.27 6.11
CA SER A 248 3.98 -4.54 6.62
C SER A 248 2.45 -4.60 6.53
N ILE A 249 1.79 -3.48 6.22
CA ILE A 249 0.33 -3.37 6.10
C ILE A 249 -0.15 -3.87 4.74
N ASN A 250 0.34 -3.28 3.64
CA ASN A 250 -0.06 -3.63 2.27
C ASN A 250 1.04 -4.32 1.45
N GLY A 251 2.23 -4.48 2.00
CA GLY A 251 3.34 -5.15 1.36
C GLY A 251 4.14 -4.32 0.35
N GLU A 252 3.83 -3.04 0.15
CA GLU A 252 4.56 -2.18 -0.77
C GLU A 252 6.00 -1.93 -0.32
N THR A 253 6.91 -1.88 -1.30
CA THR A 253 8.28 -1.39 -1.13
C THR A 253 8.39 -0.02 -1.76
N MET A 254 8.88 0.98 -1.00
CA MET A 254 8.82 2.38 -1.35
C MET A 254 10.20 3.01 -1.35
N LEU A 255 10.70 3.41 -2.54
CA LEU A 255 11.83 4.31 -2.63
C LEU A 255 11.33 5.73 -2.45
N THR A 256 11.68 6.36 -1.34
CA THR A 256 11.11 7.63 -0.90
C THR A 256 12.17 8.72 -0.90
N TYR A 257 11.90 9.83 -1.61
CA TYR A 257 12.77 11.00 -1.70
C TYR A 257 12.32 12.10 -0.74
N ARG A 258 13.28 12.62 0.03
CA ARG A 258 13.09 13.74 0.94
C ARG A 258 12.96 15.05 0.15
N GLY A 259 12.04 15.89 0.55
CA GLY A 259 11.96 17.29 0.09
C GLY A 259 12.95 18.20 0.79
N THR A 260 12.76 19.52 0.64
CA THR A 260 13.59 20.54 1.28
C THR A 260 13.57 20.38 2.80
N ASN A 261 14.74 20.34 3.41
CA ASN A 261 14.92 20.33 4.86
C ASN A 261 15.87 21.46 5.29
N ASN A 262 15.31 22.57 5.73
CA ASN A 262 16.10 23.75 6.09
C ASN A 262 17.05 23.53 7.26
N ALA A 263 16.73 22.63 8.17
CA ALA A 263 17.58 22.28 9.30
C ALA A 263 18.87 21.55 8.88
N VAL A 264 18.86 20.91 7.72
CA VAL A 264 19.93 20.03 7.25
C VAL A 264 20.66 20.58 6.03
N THR A 265 19.93 20.98 5.01
CA THR A 265 20.47 21.26 3.67
C THR A 265 20.28 22.70 3.23
N GLY A 266 19.34 23.43 3.81
CA GLY A 266 19.13 24.87 3.65
C GLY A 266 19.16 25.34 2.19
N VAL A 267 20.15 26.18 1.87
CA VAL A 267 20.28 26.82 0.57
C VAL A 267 20.42 25.85 -0.61
N LYS A 268 21.00 24.66 -0.42
CA LYS A 268 21.22 23.68 -1.51
C LYS A 268 19.92 23.17 -2.12
N ASP A 269 18.92 22.94 -1.30
CA ASP A 269 17.60 22.48 -1.76
C ASP A 269 16.88 23.59 -2.53
N TRP A 270 17.03 24.85 -2.10
CA TRP A 270 16.49 26.01 -2.80
C TRP A 270 17.14 26.25 -4.16
N VAL A 271 18.47 26.07 -4.25
CA VAL A 271 19.20 26.14 -5.53
C VAL A 271 18.73 25.03 -6.48
N THR A 272 18.50 23.82 -5.96
CA THR A 272 17.99 22.71 -6.77
C THR A 272 16.58 23.00 -7.29
N ASN A 273 15.68 23.50 -6.45
CA ASN A 273 14.33 23.90 -6.86
C ASN A 273 14.38 25.01 -7.92
N GLY A 274 15.28 25.99 -7.74
CA GLY A 274 15.47 27.07 -8.67
C GLY A 274 15.97 26.66 -10.02
N SER A 275 17.02 25.87 -10.02
CA SER A 275 17.60 25.32 -11.26
C SER A 275 16.59 24.47 -12.02
N GLN A 276 15.79 23.67 -11.30
CA GLN A 276 14.71 22.90 -11.90
C GLN A 276 13.61 23.76 -12.51
N GLY A 277 13.25 24.88 -11.85
CA GLY A 277 12.27 25.84 -12.37
C GLY A 277 12.64 26.44 -13.74
N VAL A 278 13.93 26.50 -14.05
CA VAL A 278 14.44 26.97 -15.34
C VAL A 278 14.94 25.83 -16.28
N GLY A 279 14.70 24.59 -15.92
CA GLY A 279 15.01 23.42 -16.74
C GLY A 279 16.49 23.00 -16.75
N LEU A 280 17.26 23.40 -15.72
CA LEU A 280 18.64 22.96 -15.56
C LEU A 280 18.71 21.60 -14.87
N GLU A 281 19.56 20.72 -15.37
CA GLU A 281 19.93 19.47 -14.68
C GLU A 281 20.62 19.82 -13.36
N THR A 282 20.23 19.15 -12.28
CA THR A 282 20.89 19.27 -10.98
C THR A 282 21.46 17.93 -10.53
N ALA A 283 22.48 17.99 -9.68
CA ALA A 283 23.08 16.78 -9.13
C ALA A 283 22.06 15.91 -8.38
N GLN A 284 21.13 16.52 -7.63
CA GLN A 284 20.09 15.76 -6.90
C GLN A 284 19.15 14.99 -7.84
N TYR A 285 18.74 15.58 -8.97
CA TYR A 285 17.87 14.89 -9.94
C TYR A 285 18.59 13.73 -10.62
N ASN A 286 19.88 13.92 -10.98
CA ASN A 286 20.69 12.85 -11.54
C ASN A 286 20.91 11.72 -10.53
N GLN A 287 21.18 12.03 -9.28
CA GLN A 287 21.31 11.04 -8.20
C GLN A 287 19.99 10.28 -8.00
N ALA A 288 18.83 10.97 -7.99
CA ALA A 288 17.52 10.34 -7.85
C ALA A 288 17.25 9.34 -8.97
N MET A 289 17.50 9.72 -10.23
CA MET A 289 17.32 8.84 -11.39
C MET A 289 18.28 7.64 -11.35
N TYR A 290 19.52 7.87 -10.95
CA TYR A 290 20.54 6.81 -10.84
C TYR A 290 20.16 5.80 -9.75
N LEU A 291 19.88 6.26 -8.55
CA LEU A 291 19.48 5.41 -7.43
C LEU A 291 18.22 4.60 -7.77
N ALA A 292 17.20 5.23 -8.39
CA ALA A 292 15.99 4.53 -8.75
C ALA A 292 16.24 3.37 -9.73
N LYS A 293 17.15 3.53 -10.68
CA LYS A 293 17.56 2.44 -11.59
C LYS A 293 18.21 1.29 -10.81
N GLN A 294 19.16 1.60 -9.92
CA GLN A 294 19.81 0.59 -9.09
C GLN A 294 18.79 -0.16 -8.22
N VAL A 295 17.88 0.56 -7.53
CA VAL A 295 16.82 -0.06 -6.70
C VAL A 295 15.92 -0.94 -7.56
N LYS A 296 15.50 -0.49 -8.76
CA LYS A 296 14.70 -1.30 -9.68
C LYS A 296 15.40 -2.60 -10.04
N ASP A 297 16.69 -2.55 -10.36
CA ASP A 297 17.46 -3.71 -10.80
C ASP A 297 17.65 -4.73 -9.67
N VAL A 298 18.07 -4.28 -8.48
CA VAL A 298 18.31 -5.17 -7.34
C VAL A 298 17.02 -5.66 -6.67
N MET A 299 15.93 -4.90 -6.75
CA MET A 299 14.64 -5.21 -6.15
C MET A 299 13.57 -5.60 -7.16
N SER A 300 13.94 -6.08 -8.34
CA SER A 300 13.02 -6.43 -9.43
C SER A 300 11.86 -7.35 -8.99
N LYS A 301 12.08 -8.26 -8.05
CA LYS A 301 11.06 -9.15 -7.49
C LYS A 301 10.03 -8.46 -6.60
N SER A 302 10.37 -7.32 -6.02
CA SER A 302 9.50 -6.58 -5.07
C SER A 302 8.66 -5.51 -5.75
N SER A 303 8.89 -5.23 -7.03
CA SER A 303 8.21 -4.17 -7.80
C SER A 303 8.09 -2.86 -7.00
N PRO A 304 9.20 -2.20 -6.65
CA PRO A 304 9.16 -1.02 -5.80
C PRO A 304 8.38 0.12 -6.46
N ILE A 305 7.75 0.96 -5.64
CA ILE A 305 7.13 2.22 -6.06
C ILE A 305 8.00 3.40 -5.64
N ILE A 306 7.78 4.55 -6.27
CA ILE A 306 8.54 5.78 -6.01
C ILE A 306 7.64 6.77 -5.31
N VAL A 307 8.13 7.35 -4.20
CA VAL A 307 7.36 8.28 -3.37
C VAL A 307 8.16 9.56 -3.13
N GLY A 308 7.50 10.71 -3.02
CA GLY A 308 8.18 11.96 -2.68
C GLY A 308 7.25 13.10 -2.30
N HIS A 309 7.78 14.01 -1.47
CA HIS A 309 7.08 15.22 -1.03
C HIS A 309 7.87 16.48 -1.40
N SER A 310 7.22 17.53 -1.81
CA SER A 310 7.86 18.82 -2.12
C SER A 310 8.93 18.68 -3.21
N LEU A 311 10.17 19.15 -2.99
CA LEU A 311 11.31 18.87 -3.88
C LEU A 311 11.48 17.36 -4.13
N GLY A 312 11.31 16.52 -3.09
CA GLY A 312 11.34 15.06 -3.22
C GLY A 312 10.28 14.53 -4.19
N GLY A 313 9.14 15.21 -4.35
CA GLY A 313 8.13 14.91 -5.36
C GLY A 313 8.64 15.16 -6.80
N GLY A 314 9.41 16.23 -7.00
CA GLY A 314 10.11 16.49 -8.25
C GLY A 314 11.17 15.41 -8.56
N LEU A 315 12.00 15.06 -7.55
CA LEU A 315 12.99 13.98 -7.64
C LEU A 315 12.33 12.64 -7.95
N ALA A 316 11.22 12.33 -7.29
CA ALA A 316 10.41 11.14 -7.55
C ALA A 316 9.90 11.12 -8.99
N SER A 317 9.40 12.23 -9.51
CA SER A 317 8.92 12.34 -10.88
C SER A 317 10.03 12.11 -11.92
N ALA A 318 11.24 12.62 -11.68
CA ALA A 318 12.40 12.32 -12.53
C ALA A 318 12.81 10.85 -12.45
N ALA A 319 12.79 10.26 -11.26
CA ALA A 319 13.06 8.84 -11.05
C ALA A 319 12.04 7.93 -11.76
N VAL A 320 10.75 8.31 -11.76
CA VAL A 320 9.70 7.63 -12.56
C VAL A 320 10.03 7.69 -14.05
N SER A 321 10.46 8.85 -14.57
CA SER A 321 10.84 8.99 -15.98
C SER A 321 11.95 8.03 -16.38
N ALA A 322 12.91 7.81 -15.47
CA ALA A 322 14.09 6.96 -15.71
C ALA A 322 13.81 5.47 -15.58
N THR A 323 12.80 5.08 -14.80
CA THR A 323 12.54 3.67 -14.42
C THR A 323 11.23 3.11 -14.93
N LYS A 324 10.25 3.97 -15.21
CA LYS A 324 8.85 3.62 -15.48
C LYS A 324 8.17 2.87 -14.32
N LEU A 325 8.69 3.00 -13.10
CA LEU A 325 8.03 2.52 -11.90
C LEU A 325 6.86 3.46 -11.54
N PRO A 326 5.80 2.98 -10.89
CA PRO A 326 4.72 3.83 -10.42
C PRO A 326 5.21 4.89 -9.44
N GLY A 327 4.71 6.11 -9.55
CA GLY A 327 5.07 7.24 -8.70
C GLY A 327 3.89 7.81 -7.92
N TYR A 328 4.14 8.21 -6.67
CA TYR A 328 3.17 8.86 -5.79
C TYR A 328 3.81 10.08 -5.14
N THR A 329 3.23 11.25 -5.37
CA THR A 329 3.84 12.49 -4.91
C THR A 329 2.86 13.36 -4.13
N PHE A 330 3.39 14.14 -3.19
CA PHE A 330 2.60 14.98 -2.28
C PHE A 330 3.12 16.41 -2.31
N ASN A 331 2.25 17.39 -2.51
CA ASN A 331 2.60 18.81 -2.62
C ASN A 331 3.87 19.04 -3.47
N ALA A 332 3.94 18.39 -4.62
CA ALA A 332 5.18 18.15 -5.34
C ALA A 332 5.70 19.39 -6.08
N ALA A 333 7.02 19.54 -6.08
CA ALA A 333 7.69 20.43 -7.03
C ALA A 333 7.46 19.94 -8.46
N GLY A 334 7.40 20.88 -9.41
CA GLY A 334 7.21 20.55 -10.81
C GLY A 334 8.40 19.85 -11.43
N LEU A 335 8.16 19.11 -12.52
CA LEU A 335 9.19 18.50 -13.35
C LEU A 335 9.28 19.23 -14.68
N HIS A 336 10.46 19.78 -14.98
CA HIS A 336 10.69 20.42 -16.27
C HIS A 336 10.98 19.38 -17.36
N ALA A 337 10.46 19.60 -18.58
CA ALA A 337 10.64 18.67 -19.69
C ALA A 337 12.10 18.32 -20.00
N ASN A 338 13.02 19.28 -19.82
CA ASN A 338 14.46 19.07 -20.03
C ASN A 338 15.11 18.15 -18.99
N THR A 339 14.44 17.88 -17.86
CA THR A 339 14.95 17.06 -16.76
C THR A 339 14.39 15.63 -16.80
N VAL A 340 13.49 15.36 -17.74
CA VAL A 340 13.02 14.01 -18.01
C VAL A 340 14.19 13.16 -18.52
N ALA A 341 14.29 11.91 -18.08
CA ALA A 341 15.37 11.01 -18.49
C ALA A 341 15.44 10.86 -20.01
N LYS A 342 16.67 10.72 -20.54
CA LYS A 342 16.89 10.52 -21.98
C LYS A 342 16.06 9.34 -22.50
N GLY A 343 15.30 9.56 -23.56
CA GLY A 343 14.43 8.56 -24.18
C GLY A 343 13.06 8.37 -23.51
N ALA A 344 12.75 9.13 -22.44
CA ALA A 344 11.43 9.22 -21.86
C ALA A 344 10.75 10.52 -22.29
N ASP A 345 9.42 10.51 -22.33
CA ASP A 345 8.61 11.70 -22.59
C ASP A 345 7.78 12.07 -21.36
N MET A 346 7.34 13.34 -21.31
CA MET A 346 6.58 13.87 -20.18
C MET A 346 5.19 13.24 -20.06
N ALA A 347 4.52 12.94 -21.17
CA ALA A 347 3.18 12.38 -21.15
C ALA A 347 3.18 10.96 -20.57
N THR A 348 4.08 10.10 -21.04
CA THR A 348 4.29 8.75 -20.48
C THR A 348 4.70 8.82 -19.01
N THR A 349 5.61 9.74 -18.64
CA THR A 349 6.03 9.91 -17.25
C THR A 349 4.84 10.31 -16.37
N SER A 350 4.06 11.30 -16.79
CA SER A 350 2.89 11.77 -16.04
C SER A 350 1.81 10.69 -15.87
N SER A 351 1.60 9.84 -16.86
CA SER A 351 0.61 8.75 -16.76
C SER A 351 0.93 7.71 -15.68
N LEU A 352 2.19 7.63 -15.24
CA LEU A 352 2.65 6.72 -14.18
C LEU A 352 2.64 7.35 -12.79
N ILE A 353 2.30 8.64 -12.68
CA ILE A 353 2.35 9.39 -11.43
C ILE A 353 0.95 9.77 -10.97
N LYS A 354 0.67 9.55 -9.70
CA LYS A 354 -0.47 10.12 -8.98
C LYS A 354 0.06 11.16 -8.00
N THR A 355 -0.46 12.38 -8.09
CA THR A 355 0.01 13.48 -7.25
C THR A 355 -1.15 14.04 -6.43
N GLN A 356 -0.97 14.11 -5.10
CA GLN A 356 -1.94 14.71 -4.19
C GLN A 356 -1.39 16.05 -3.68
N ALA A 357 -2.24 17.06 -3.68
CA ALA A 357 -1.87 18.36 -3.15
C ALA A 357 -2.99 18.95 -2.28
N VAL A 358 -2.62 19.53 -1.16
CA VAL A 358 -3.56 20.21 -0.25
C VAL A 358 -4.06 21.48 -0.90
N ASP A 359 -5.36 21.69 -0.91
CA ASP A 359 -5.97 22.89 -1.50
C ASP A 359 -5.38 24.18 -0.93
N GLY A 360 -4.88 25.04 -1.84
CA GLY A 360 -4.26 26.32 -1.48
C GLY A 360 -2.90 26.21 -0.80
N GLU A 361 -2.16 25.10 -0.99
CA GLU A 361 -0.75 25.03 -0.58
C GLU A 361 0.13 25.83 -1.53
N ILE A 362 1.28 26.27 -1.03
CA ILE A 362 2.10 27.32 -1.67
C ILE A 362 2.65 26.93 -3.06
N LEU A 363 3.15 25.70 -3.25
CA LEU A 363 3.75 25.31 -4.54
C LEU A 363 2.71 25.17 -5.64
N THR A 364 1.58 24.53 -5.37
CA THR A 364 0.47 24.41 -6.33
C THR A 364 -0.11 25.77 -6.68
N MET A 365 -0.24 26.69 -5.72
CA MET A 365 -0.66 28.06 -6.00
C MET A 365 0.31 28.78 -6.95
N VAL A 366 1.62 28.67 -6.69
CA VAL A 366 2.65 29.30 -7.52
C VAL A 366 2.72 28.67 -8.90
N GLN A 367 2.58 27.37 -9.02
CA GLN A 367 2.54 26.64 -10.30
C GLN A 367 1.29 26.98 -11.14
N THR A 368 0.18 27.31 -10.48
CA THR A 368 -1.11 27.60 -11.13
C THR A 368 -1.26 29.08 -11.51
N TYR A 369 -0.90 29.96 -10.60
CA TYR A 369 -1.15 31.40 -10.71
C TYR A 369 0.11 32.24 -10.92
N GLY A 370 1.26 31.60 -11.02
CA GLY A 370 2.59 32.18 -10.85
C GLY A 370 3.01 33.30 -11.78
N LYS A 371 2.30 33.53 -12.88
CA LYS A 371 2.65 34.67 -13.77
C LYS A 371 2.37 36.06 -13.15
N ALA A 372 1.45 36.13 -12.20
CA ALA A 372 1.01 37.41 -11.61
C ALA A 372 1.52 37.67 -10.17
N ALA A 373 1.90 36.65 -9.41
CA ALA A 373 2.14 36.77 -7.98
C ALA A 373 3.54 36.27 -7.50
N VAL A 374 4.36 35.77 -8.41
CA VAL A 374 5.56 34.97 -8.09
C VAL A 374 6.68 35.70 -7.37
N PRO A 375 7.11 36.95 -7.72
CA PRO A 375 8.27 37.53 -7.07
C PRO A 375 8.08 37.75 -5.55
N GLY A 376 6.89 38.20 -5.16
CA GLY A 376 6.57 38.46 -3.75
C GLY A 376 6.34 37.19 -2.93
N LEU A 377 5.64 36.19 -3.50
CA LEU A 377 5.33 34.94 -2.82
C LEU A 377 6.57 34.07 -2.62
N LEU A 378 7.43 33.92 -3.63
CA LEU A 378 8.66 33.16 -3.52
C LEU A 378 9.70 33.82 -2.62
N SER A 379 9.81 35.13 -2.65
CA SER A 379 10.67 35.88 -1.73
C SER A 379 10.19 35.74 -0.28
N GLY A 380 8.87 35.83 -0.06
CA GLY A 380 8.25 35.66 1.26
C GLY A 380 8.38 34.23 1.76
N ALA A 381 8.13 33.21 0.93
CA ALA A 381 8.31 31.82 1.29
C ALA A 381 9.78 31.48 1.56
N GLY A 382 10.70 31.96 0.73
CA GLY A 382 12.14 31.83 0.93
C GLY A 382 12.64 32.48 2.22
N ALA A 383 12.13 33.66 2.57
CA ALA A 383 12.48 34.35 3.82
C ALA A 383 11.99 33.61 5.06
N LEU A 384 10.78 33.04 5.01
CA LEU A 384 10.19 32.28 6.13
C LEU A 384 10.92 30.99 6.42
N VAL A 385 11.51 30.38 5.38
CA VAL A 385 12.13 29.04 5.49
C VAL A 385 13.65 29.08 5.50
N GLY A 386 14.27 30.08 4.90
CA GLY A 386 15.74 30.22 4.73
C GLY A 386 16.33 31.55 5.14
N GLY A 387 15.55 32.45 5.78
CA GLY A 387 16.01 33.80 6.12
C GLY A 387 16.26 34.66 4.89
N GLY A 388 17.07 35.75 5.03
CA GLY A 388 17.34 36.72 3.95
C GLY A 388 17.97 36.10 2.69
N VAL A 389 18.81 35.07 2.83
CA VAL A 389 19.43 34.35 1.70
C VAL A 389 18.37 33.52 0.94
N GLY A 390 17.47 32.85 1.67
CA GLY A 390 16.36 32.10 1.04
C GLY A 390 15.40 33.02 0.28
N ALA A 391 15.12 34.23 0.81
CA ALA A 391 14.31 35.23 0.12
C ALA A 391 14.96 35.75 -1.17
N ALA A 392 16.26 35.99 -1.18
CA ALA A 392 16.98 36.43 -2.37
C ALA A 392 16.99 35.37 -3.46
N ILE A 393 17.26 34.12 -3.09
CA ILE A 393 17.25 32.97 -4.04
C ILE A 393 15.83 32.72 -4.55
N GLY A 394 14.83 32.73 -3.68
CA GLY A 394 13.42 32.59 -4.07
C GLY A 394 12.97 33.71 -5.04
N GLY A 395 13.43 34.94 -4.83
CA GLY A 395 13.17 36.07 -5.73
C GLY A 395 13.80 35.89 -7.11
N VAL A 396 15.07 35.52 -7.17
CA VAL A 396 15.80 35.27 -8.44
C VAL A 396 15.18 34.12 -9.20
N VAL A 397 14.85 33.03 -8.53
CA VAL A 397 14.17 31.85 -9.12
C VAL A 397 12.81 32.23 -9.67
N GLY A 398 12.03 33.03 -8.93
CA GLY A 398 10.75 33.51 -9.38
C GLY A 398 10.87 34.35 -10.66
N VAL A 399 11.85 35.22 -10.75
CA VAL A 399 12.11 36.05 -11.96
C VAL A 399 12.56 35.15 -13.12
N ALA A 400 13.49 34.21 -12.91
CA ALA A 400 13.95 33.28 -13.94
C ALA A 400 12.81 32.38 -14.45
N ALA A 401 11.93 31.90 -13.58
CA ALA A 401 10.76 31.11 -13.96
C ALA A 401 9.75 31.94 -14.77
N LEU A 402 9.57 33.22 -14.46
CA LEU A 402 8.73 34.13 -15.25
C LEU A 402 9.25 34.33 -16.66
N LEU A 403 10.58 34.48 -16.81
CA LEU A 403 11.24 34.65 -18.11
C LEU A 403 11.16 33.40 -18.98
N ASN A 404 11.06 32.20 -18.38
CA ASN A 404 10.96 30.91 -19.07
C ASN A 404 9.53 30.33 -19.16
N GLY A 405 8.50 31.16 -19.02
CA GLY A 405 7.11 30.72 -19.22
C GLY A 405 6.36 30.25 -17.99
N GLY A 406 6.93 30.36 -16.78
CA GLY A 406 6.36 29.96 -15.49
C GLY A 406 7.07 28.77 -14.85
N LEU A 407 6.68 28.45 -13.62
CA LEU A 407 7.17 27.24 -12.95
C LEU A 407 6.52 25.98 -13.56
N PRO A 408 7.27 24.90 -13.75
CA PRO A 408 6.69 23.65 -14.20
C PRO A 408 5.65 23.15 -13.19
N LYS A 409 4.59 22.53 -13.70
CA LYS A 409 3.57 21.90 -12.86
C LYS A 409 4.09 20.57 -12.32
N ALA A 410 3.54 20.14 -11.19
CA ALA A 410 3.74 18.78 -10.70
C ALA A 410 3.32 17.77 -11.79
N ALA A 411 4.14 16.75 -11.99
CA ALA A 411 3.84 15.70 -12.96
C ALA A 411 2.78 14.75 -12.40
N GLY A 412 1.92 14.23 -13.29
CA GLY A 412 0.92 13.23 -12.93
C GLY A 412 -0.50 13.78 -12.85
N GLU A 413 -1.43 12.87 -12.56
CA GLU A 413 -2.83 13.21 -12.32
C GLU A 413 -2.95 13.87 -10.95
N MET A 414 -3.45 15.12 -10.96
CA MET A 414 -3.63 15.91 -9.73
C MET A 414 -4.91 15.49 -9.01
N MET A 415 -4.76 15.14 -7.76
CA MET A 415 -5.84 14.79 -6.84
C MET A 415 -5.82 15.78 -5.66
N PRO A 416 -6.73 16.76 -5.59
CA PRO A 416 -6.75 17.74 -4.53
C PRO A 416 -7.14 17.10 -3.20
N LEU A 417 -6.50 17.54 -2.11
CA LEU A 417 -6.84 17.15 -0.74
C LEU A 417 -7.45 18.32 0.02
N PRO A 418 -8.48 18.11 0.84
CA PRO A 418 -9.07 19.17 1.63
C PRO A 418 -8.09 19.72 2.66
N ALA A 419 -7.95 21.02 2.70
CA ALA A 419 -7.14 21.69 3.72
C ALA A 419 -7.80 21.58 5.10
N SER A 420 -6.98 21.41 6.15
CA SER A 420 -7.42 21.45 7.54
C SER A 420 -7.26 22.83 8.19
N GLY A 421 -6.85 23.83 7.40
CA GLY A 421 -6.62 25.22 7.84
C GLY A 421 -5.19 25.68 7.61
N GLY A 422 -4.80 26.79 8.22
CA GLY A 422 -3.45 27.34 8.15
C GLY A 422 -3.14 28.17 6.90
N SER A 423 -1.96 28.80 6.90
CA SER A 423 -1.44 29.57 5.75
C SER A 423 -1.06 28.65 4.59
N PRO A 424 -0.93 29.16 3.34
CA PRO A 424 -0.46 28.37 2.20
C PRO A 424 0.87 27.63 2.46
N LEU A 425 1.77 28.24 3.25
CA LEU A 425 3.02 27.61 3.65
C LEU A 425 2.80 26.47 4.65
N ALA A 426 1.92 26.65 5.64
CA ALA A 426 1.57 25.61 6.59
C ALA A 426 0.91 24.40 5.89
N ARG A 427 0.04 24.68 4.90
CA ARG A 427 -0.63 23.64 4.08
C ARG A 427 0.33 22.79 3.25
N HIS A 428 1.56 23.25 3.06
CA HIS A 428 2.60 22.51 2.34
C HIS A 428 3.15 21.33 3.16
N GLY A 429 2.97 21.33 4.47
CA GLY A 429 3.50 20.27 5.37
C GLY A 429 2.85 18.91 5.17
N MET A 430 3.60 17.84 5.44
CA MET A 430 3.10 16.47 5.36
C MET A 430 2.00 16.15 6.39
N ASP A 431 1.97 16.86 7.52
CA ASP A 431 0.88 16.80 8.49
C ASP A 431 -0.47 17.18 7.87
N GLN A 432 -0.49 18.20 7.02
CA GLN A 432 -1.69 18.63 6.30
C GLN A 432 -2.09 17.64 5.19
N VAL A 433 -1.12 17.07 4.48
CA VAL A 433 -1.37 16.01 3.50
C VAL A 433 -2.05 14.81 4.16
N ILE A 434 -1.48 14.33 5.27
CA ILE A 434 -2.00 13.18 6.01
C ILE A 434 -3.38 13.48 6.57
N ALA A 435 -3.58 14.66 7.16
CA ALA A 435 -4.89 15.10 7.65
C ALA A 435 -5.94 15.18 6.52
N GLY A 436 -5.56 15.67 5.34
CA GLY A 436 -6.42 15.72 4.17
C GLY A 436 -6.85 14.32 3.68
N ILE A 437 -5.90 13.40 3.58
CA ILE A 437 -6.16 12.00 3.21
C ILE A 437 -7.13 11.34 4.22
N GLU A 438 -6.87 11.50 5.51
CA GLU A 438 -7.72 10.90 6.55
C GLU A 438 -9.12 11.53 6.56
N LYS A 439 -9.23 12.83 6.31
CA LYS A 439 -10.52 13.51 6.20
C LYS A 439 -11.36 12.94 5.06
N GLU A 440 -10.78 12.80 3.86
CA GLU A 440 -11.48 12.18 2.73
C GLU A 440 -11.88 10.73 3.01
N LYS A 441 -10.98 9.93 3.59
CA LYS A 441 -11.30 8.55 3.98
C LYS A 441 -12.50 8.51 4.92
N LYS A 442 -12.55 9.39 5.92
CA LYS A 442 -13.66 9.47 6.87
C LYS A 442 -14.97 9.87 6.19
N GLU A 443 -14.93 10.84 5.28
CA GLU A 443 -16.09 11.28 4.50
C GLU A 443 -16.62 10.16 3.61
N ASP A 444 -15.73 9.45 2.89
CA ASP A 444 -16.11 8.35 2.01
C ASP A 444 -16.68 7.16 2.78
N ILE A 445 -16.06 6.78 3.89
CA ILE A 445 -16.59 5.75 4.78
C ILE A 445 -17.99 6.15 5.28
N GLY A 446 -18.16 7.39 5.74
CA GLY A 446 -19.45 7.92 6.19
C GLY A 446 -20.52 7.85 5.10
N LYS A 447 -20.20 8.29 3.88
CA LYS A 447 -21.11 8.23 2.72
C LYS A 447 -21.50 6.79 2.37
N ILE A 448 -20.53 5.90 2.30
CA ILE A 448 -20.76 4.49 1.96
C ILE A 448 -21.61 3.83 3.04
N THR A 449 -21.26 4.02 4.31
CA THR A 449 -21.95 3.37 5.43
C THR A 449 -23.38 3.89 5.63
N SER A 450 -23.62 5.18 5.41
CA SER A 450 -24.99 5.75 5.50
C SER A 450 -25.90 5.21 4.41
N THR A 451 -25.38 5.07 3.18
CA THR A 451 -26.16 4.50 2.06
C THR A 451 -26.48 3.03 2.31
N LEU A 452 -25.52 2.25 2.82
CA LEU A 452 -25.73 0.84 3.13
C LEU A 452 -26.72 0.60 4.31
N LYS A 453 -26.83 1.56 5.25
CA LYS A 453 -27.80 1.48 6.35
C LYS A 453 -29.22 1.92 5.95
N GLY A 454 -29.36 2.70 4.88
CA GLY A 454 -30.63 3.17 4.36
C GLY A 454 -31.24 2.31 3.25
N ALA A 455 -30.49 1.30 2.80
CA ALA A 455 -30.92 0.30 1.81
C ALA A 455 -31.26 -1.04 2.51
#